data_bcc3fa52a54b15671bfc51969e20ce07
#
_entry.id   bcc3fa52a54b15671bfc51969e20ce07
#
_cell.length_a   1.000
_cell.length_b   1.000
_cell.length_c   1.000
_cell.angle_alpha   90.00
_cell.angle_beta   90.00
_cell.angle_gamma   90.00
#
_symmetry.space_group_name_H-M   'P 1'
#
loop_
_entity.id
_entity.type
_entity.pdbx_description
1 polymer ?
#
loop_
_entity_poly.entity_id
_entity_poly.type
_entity_poly.pdbx_seq_one_letter_code
_entity_poly.pdbx_strand_id
1 'polypeptide(L)'
;MRRALRRSGYEVVIYDNLSTGFRHLTRSFELVEGDIADDTRLRPVLARVDAVMHFAAHAYVGESVENPRKYFRNNVLAALSLLDSALHAGIRRFVFSSSCAVYGIPGQIPITEQAPREPINPYGASKLFFENALEAYSRAYGLRSVSLRYFNAAGADESGEIGELHDPETHLIPLALAASTANGRELQIHGSDYPTADGTCVRDYIHVNDLADAHVRALQYLETRREENEGDSLAVNLGTGRGHSILEVIQAVATATGRPVRRVMDRGGRALLPFWWPIRRKLRACWGGVGRPAQSSRHRRERVELDAETNECGGVSRILWRLSLVGQELDYPANAIHNSGHLLESTLSKVSRGVW
;
A
#
# COMPACT_ATOMS: atom_id res chain seq x y z
N MET A 1 -8.02 -1.39 -4.89
CA MET A 1 -8.42 0.03 -4.94
C MET A 1 -9.52 0.31 -5.95
N ARG A 2 -9.29 0.29 -7.28
CA ARG A 2 -10.29 0.63 -8.30
C ARG A 2 -11.63 -0.11 -8.18
N ARG A 3 -11.62 -1.39 -7.76
CA ARG A 3 -12.84 -2.16 -7.48
C ARG A 3 -13.60 -1.62 -6.26
N ALA A 4 -12.89 -1.20 -5.20
CA ALA A 4 -13.49 -0.60 -4.03
C ALA A 4 -14.16 0.74 -4.38
N LEU A 5 -13.49 1.59 -5.14
CA LEU A 5 -14.08 2.84 -5.65
C LEU A 5 -15.36 2.59 -6.45
N ARG A 6 -15.32 1.65 -7.43
CA ARG A 6 -16.51 1.33 -8.23
C ARG A 6 -17.66 0.76 -7.39
N ARG A 7 -17.37 -0.10 -6.39
CA ARG A 7 -18.40 -0.59 -5.45
C ARG A 7 -19.00 0.54 -4.62
N SER A 8 -18.26 1.61 -4.40
CA SER A 8 -18.70 2.82 -3.68
C SER A 8 -19.36 3.86 -4.60
N GLY A 9 -19.62 3.54 -5.87
CA GLY A 9 -20.34 4.39 -6.82
C GLY A 9 -19.47 5.38 -7.59
N TYR A 10 -18.14 5.29 -7.51
CA TYR A 10 -17.24 6.18 -8.25
C TYR A 10 -16.95 5.64 -9.66
N GLU A 11 -16.90 6.54 -10.62
CA GLU A 11 -16.28 6.29 -11.91
C GLU A 11 -14.76 6.40 -11.78
N VAL A 12 -14.03 5.49 -12.43
CA VAL A 12 -12.57 5.39 -12.26
C VAL A 12 -11.89 5.37 -13.61
N VAL A 13 -10.99 6.32 -13.82
CA VAL A 13 -10.04 6.34 -14.92
C VAL A 13 -8.66 6.01 -14.34
N ILE A 14 -7.96 5.08 -14.97
CA ILE A 14 -6.58 4.72 -14.64
C ILE A 14 -5.66 5.49 -15.58
N TYR A 15 -4.70 6.23 -15.03
CA TYR A 15 -3.62 6.85 -15.77
C TYR A 15 -2.30 6.24 -15.31
N ASP A 16 -1.62 5.53 -16.19
CA ASP A 16 -0.44 4.71 -15.84
C ASP A 16 0.49 4.61 -17.05
N ASN A 17 1.79 4.74 -16.85
CA ASN A 17 2.77 4.57 -17.93
C ASN A 17 3.18 3.11 -18.16
N LEU A 18 2.62 2.19 -17.35
CA LEU A 18 2.87 0.74 -17.37
C LEU A 18 4.35 0.37 -17.25
N SER A 19 5.19 1.28 -16.74
CA SER A 19 6.62 0.98 -16.52
C SER A 19 6.81 -0.14 -15.50
N THR A 20 5.82 -0.32 -14.62
CA THR A 20 5.81 -1.31 -13.55
C THR A 20 4.45 -2.00 -13.46
N GLY A 21 3.41 -1.40 -14.05
CA GLY A 21 2.06 -1.90 -14.05
C GLY A 21 1.82 -2.95 -15.15
N PHE A 22 0.83 -3.80 -14.91
CA PHE A 22 0.42 -4.82 -15.87
C PHE A 22 -0.92 -4.46 -16.50
N ARG A 23 -0.94 -4.27 -17.82
CA ARG A 23 -2.15 -3.92 -18.57
C ARG A 23 -3.32 -4.88 -18.31
N HIS A 24 -3.06 -6.18 -18.15
CA HIS A 24 -4.11 -7.16 -17.89
C HIS A 24 -4.83 -6.93 -16.55
N LEU A 25 -4.17 -6.31 -15.56
CA LEU A 25 -4.79 -5.95 -14.29
C LEU A 25 -5.76 -4.77 -14.40
N THR A 26 -5.72 -3.98 -15.47
CA THR A 26 -6.63 -2.84 -15.67
C THR A 26 -7.95 -3.19 -16.37
N ARG A 27 -8.15 -4.46 -16.72
CA ARG A 27 -9.37 -4.94 -17.39
C ARG A 27 -10.64 -4.44 -16.69
N SER A 28 -11.65 -4.08 -17.46
CA SER A 28 -12.94 -3.53 -17.01
C SER A 28 -12.90 -2.10 -16.46
N PHE A 29 -11.76 -1.40 -16.61
CA PHE A 29 -11.62 0.01 -16.30
C PHE A 29 -11.02 0.74 -17.50
N GLU A 30 -11.33 2.03 -17.63
CA GLU A 30 -10.69 2.86 -18.62
C GLU A 30 -9.21 3.04 -18.23
N LEU A 31 -8.32 2.74 -19.16
CA LEU A 31 -6.87 2.97 -19.02
C LEU A 31 -6.42 3.99 -20.06
N VAL A 32 -5.87 5.08 -19.58
CA VAL A 32 -5.10 6.03 -20.40
C VAL A 32 -3.63 5.81 -20.11
N GLU A 33 -2.88 5.36 -21.10
CA GLU A 33 -1.44 5.13 -20.94
C GLU A 33 -0.67 6.44 -21.12
N GLY A 34 0.06 6.84 -20.08
CA GLY A 34 0.86 8.07 -20.08
C GLY A 34 1.67 8.23 -18.81
N ASP A 35 2.71 9.04 -18.90
CA ASP A 35 3.54 9.42 -17.75
C ASP A 35 2.94 10.64 -17.05
N ILE A 36 2.95 10.66 -15.72
CA ILE A 36 2.42 11.79 -14.93
C ILE A 36 3.20 13.10 -15.13
N ALA A 37 4.39 13.03 -15.71
CA ALA A 37 5.17 14.20 -16.13
C ALA A 37 4.78 14.71 -17.53
N ASP A 38 4.00 13.95 -18.30
CA ASP A 38 3.52 14.37 -19.63
C ASP A 38 2.20 15.14 -19.50
N ASP A 39 2.33 16.43 -19.26
CA ASP A 39 1.21 17.36 -19.11
C ASP A 39 0.26 17.35 -20.33
N THR A 40 0.77 17.15 -21.53
CA THR A 40 -0.02 17.15 -22.78
C THR A 40 -1.03 16.00 -22.78
N ARG A 41 -0.62 14.81 -22.33
CA ARG A 41 -1.51 13.64 -22.21
C ARG A 41 -2.35 13.65 -20.95
N LEU A 42 -1.84 14.24 -19.89
CA LEU A 42 -2.48 14.25 -18.58
C LEU A 42 -3.66 15.24 -18.52
N ARG A 43 -3.54 16.45 -19.05
CA ARG A 43 -4.60 17.50 -18.99
C ARG A 43 -5.97 17.05 -19.50
N PRO A 44 -6.12 16.39 -20.65
CA PRO A 44 -7.43 15.91 -21.11
C PRO A 44 -8.10 14.92 -20.15
N VAL A 45 -7.31 14.16 -19.39
CA VAL A 45 -7.82 13.23 -18.38
C VAL A 45 -8.27 14.02 -17.14
N LEU A 46 -7.45 14.94 -16.66
CA LEU A 46 -7.77 15.76 -15.49
C LEU A 46 -9.01 16.64 -15.69
N ALA A 47 -9.27 17.09 -16.91
CA ALA A 47 -10.45 17.92 -17.24
C ALA A 47 -11.80 17.20 -17.05
N ARG A 48 -11.81 15.90 -16.82
CA ARG A 48 -13.03 15.09 -16.68
C ARG A 48 -13.10 14.28 -15.38
N VAL A 49 -12.27 14.62 -14.40
CA VAL A 49 -12.27 13.98 -13.09
C VAL A 49 -12.33 15.02 -11.97
N ASP A 50 -12.90 14.66 -10.84
CA ASP A 50 -13.12 15.53 -9.69
C ASP A 50 -12.07 15.37 -8.59
N ALA A 51 -11.29 14.30 -8.63
CA ALA A 51 -10.29 13.98 -7.61
C ALA A 51 -9.15 13.16 -8.20
N VAL A 52 -7.99 13.25 -7.57
CA VAL A 52 -6.81 12.44 -7.89
C VAL A 52 -6.48 11.53 -6.71
N MET A 53 -6.24 10.25 -7.00
CA MET A 53 -5.57 9.31 -6.09
C MET A 53 -4.20 8.96 -6.68
N HIS A 54 -3.14 9.40 -6.02
CA HIS A 54 -1.77 9.27 -6.51
C HIS A 54 -1.04 8.09 -5.90
N PHE A 55 -0.81 7.05 -6.73
CA PHE A 55 -0.04 5.84 -6.40
C PHE A 55 1.25 5.70 -7.20
N ALA A 56 1.40 6.46 -8.29
CA ALA A 56 2.52 6.34 -9.21
C ALA A 56 3.84 6.76 -8.54
N ALA A 57 4.57 5.80 -8.01
CA ALA A 57 5.83 6.02 -7.31
C ALA A 57 6.71 4.77 -7.33
N HIS A 58 8.03 4.94 -7.38
CA HIS A 58 8.95 3.86 -7.04
C HIS A 58 8.93 3.64 -5.52
N ALA A 59 8.95 2.38 -5.07
CA ALA A 59 8.67 2.01 -3.68
C ALA A 59 9.77 1.15 -3.01
N TYR A 60 10.82 0.75 -3.73
CA TYR A 60 11.87 -0.09 -3.17
C TYR A 60 12.91 0.71 -2.39
N VAL A 61 12.96 0.50 -1.06
CA VAL A 61 13.88 1.22 -0.17
C VAL A 61 15.34 0.98 -0.56
N GLY A 62 15.75 -0.27 -0.80
CA GLY A 62 17.12 -0.62 -1.21
C GLY A 62 17.53 0.09 -2.50
N GLU A 63 16.71 -0.03 -3.54
CA GLU A 63 16.97 0.64 -4.83
C GLU A 63 17.05 2.17 -4.68
N SER A 64 16.26 2.75 -3.76
CA SER A 64 16.31 4.20 -3.53
C SER A 64 17.67 4.69 -3.04
N VAL A 65 18.38 3.85 -2.27
CA VAL A 65 19.74 4.16 -1.78
C VAL A 65 20.76 4.03 -2.91
N GLU A 66 20.60 3.02 -3.76
CA GLU A 66 21.51 2.78 -4.90
C GLU A 66 21.28 3.78 -6.04
N ASN A 67 20.04 4.17 -6.30
CA ASN A 67 19.66 5.10 -7.36
C ASN A 67 18.71 6.21 -6.90
N PRO A 68 19.13 7.13 -6.03
CA PRO A 68 18.30 8.19 -5.50
C PRO A 68 17.74 9.13 -6.60
N ARG A 69 18.49 9.31 -7.70
CA ARG A 69 18.06 10.14 -8.83
C ARG A 69 16.75 9.65 -9.44
N LYS A 70 16.58 8.32 -9.59
CA LYS A 70 15.35 7.70 -10.09
C LYS A 70 14.16 8.09 -9.21
N TYR A 71 14.31 7.98 -7.89
CA TYR A 71 13.27 8.29 -6.91
C TYR A 71 12.90 9.76 -6.88
N PHE A 72 13.87 10.67 -6.83
CA PHE A 72 13.56 12.09 -6.82
C PHE A 72 12.95 12.58 -8.13
N ARG A 73 13.37 12.05 -9.28
CA ARG A 73 12.75 12.41 -10.57
C ARG A 73 11.29 11.96 -10.64
N ASN A 74 11.01 10.73 -10.29
CA ASN A 74 9.65 10.19 -10.39
C ASN A 74 8.77 10.63 -9.22
N ASN A 75 9.19 10.37 -7.99
CA ASN A 75 8.34 10.56 -6.81
C ASN A 75 8.21 12.02 -6.39
N VAL A 76 9.09 12.90 -6.87
CA VAL A 76 9.05 14.33 -6.53
C VAL A 76 8.76 15.18 -7.76
N LEU A 77 9.63 15.21 -8.76
CA LEU A 77 9.47 16.13 -9.89
C LEU A 77 8.21 15.80 -10.72
N ALA A 78 8.02 14.53 -11.10
CA ALA A 78 6.84 14.13 -11.86
C ALA A 78 5.54 14.26 -11.02
N ALA A 79 5.61 13.95 -9.72
CA ALA A 79 4.47 14.12 -8.83
C ALA A 79 4.08 15.61 -8.63
N LEU A 80 5.04 16.54 -8.58
CA LEU A 80 4.76 17.97 -8.57
C LEU A 80 4.12 18.44 -9.89
N SER A 81 4.59 17.94 -11.04
CA SER A 81 3.94 18.23 -12.33
C SER A 81 2.48 17.78 -12.36
N LEU A 82 2.19 16.56 -11.83
CA LEU A 82 0.82 16.09 -11.66
C LEU A 82 0.00 17.01 -10.76
N LEU A 83 0.57 17.47 -9.64
CA LEU A 83 -0.11 18.34 -8.68
C LEU A 83 -0.47 19.69 -9.29
N ASP A 84 0.49 20.31 -10.02
CA ASP A 84 0.28 21.56 -10.74
C ASP A 84 -0.80 21.41 -11.80
N SER A 85 -0.74 20.36 -12.61
CA SER A 85 -1.72 20.08 -13.66
C SER A 85 -3.12 19.83 -13.09
N ALA A 86 -3.22 19.14 -11.94
CA ALA A 86 -4.49 18.94 -11.24
C ALA A 86 -5.09 20.26 -10.75
N LEU A 87 -4.27 21.14 -10.18
CA LEU A 87 -4.72 22.49 -9.77
C LEU A 87 -5.20 23.33 -10.94
N HIS A 88 -4.47 23.33 -12.06
CA HIS A 88 -4.87 24.04 -13.26
C HIS A 88 -6.20 23.53 -13.85
N ALA A 89 -6.47 22.22 -13.71
CA ALA A 89 -7.74 21.61 -14.08
C ALA A 89 -8.88 21.91 -13.08
N GLY A 90 -8.62 22.64 -12.00
CA GLY A 90 -9.61 22.95 -10.97
C GLY A 90 -9.82 21.86 -9.92
N ILE A 91 -9.03 20.80 -9.95
CA ILE A 91 -9.14 19.72 -8.98
C ILE A 91 -8.62 20.20 -7.61
N ARG A 92 -9.41 19.98 -6.57
CA ARG A 92 -9.11 20.36 -5.19
C ARG A 92 -9.10 19.19 -4.21
N ARG A 93 -9.31 17.96 -4.68
CA ARG A 93 -9.33 16.75 -3.85
C ARG A 93 -8.19 15.82 -4.25
N PHE A 94 -7.28 15.55 -3.31
CA PHE A 94 -6.08 14.77 -3.58
C PHE A 94 -5.84 13.73 -2.48
N VAL A 95 -5.82 12.45 -2.83
CA VAL A 95 -5.46 11.35 -1.91
C VAL A 95 -4.08 10.84 -2.29
N PHE A 96 -3.16 10.86 -1.35
CA PHE A 96 -1.77 10.47 -1.58
C PHE A 96 -1.40 9.18 -0.87
N SER A 97 -0.86 8.25 -1.63
CA SER A 97 -0.21 7.02 -1.16
C SER A 97 1.15 7.40 -0.56
N SER A 98 1.15 7.76 0.74
CA SER A 98 2.36 8.00 1.50
C SER A 98 2.88 6.71 2.15
N SER A 99 3.81 6.80 3.08
CA SER A 99 4.46 5.66 3.71
C SER A 99 4.90 5.98 5.13
N CYS A 100 4.93 4.97 5.99
CA CYS A 100 5.57 5.05 7.31
C CYS A 100 7.08 5.36 7.22
N ALA A 101 7.72 5.17 6.05
CA ALA A 101 9.13 5.50 5.82
C ALA A 101 9.47 6.98 6.07
N VAL A 102 8.47 7.87 6.12
CA VAL A 102 8.64 9.27 6.49
C VAL A 102 9.13 9.48 7.93
N TYR A 103 8.92 8.50 8.83
CA TYR A 103 9.31 8.61 10.23
C TYR A 103 10.78 8.23 10.51
N GLY A 104 11.42 7.48 9.59
CA GLY A 104 12.76 6.97 9.82
C GLY A 104 12.83 6.00 11.00
N ILE A 105 13.73 6.26 11.97
CA ILE A 105 13.85 5.44 13.18
C ILE A 105 12.97 6.06 14.27
N PRO A 106 11.85 5.44 14.63
CA PRO A 106 10.94 6.00 15.60
C PRO A 106 11.54 5.93 17.02
N GLY A 107 11.47 7.04 17.75
CA GLY A 107 11.87 7.06 19.17
C GLY A 107 10.87 6.41 20.11
N GLN A 108 9.63 6.20 19.65
CA GLN A 108 8.55 5.56 20.42
C GLN A 108 7.70 4.66 19.53
N ILE A 109 7.28 3.55 20.08
CA ILE A 109 6.40 2.56 19.45
C ILE A 109 5.22 2.31 20.39
N PRO A 110 3.99 2.25 19.87
CA PRO A 110 3.57 2.43 18.45
C PRO A 110 3.73 3.88 17.95
N ILE A 111 3.97 4.04 16.64
CA ILE A 111 4.21 5.33 16.00
C ILE A 111 2.91 6.12 15.85
N THR A 112 2.89 7.37 16.32
CA THR A 112 1.76 8.29 16.12
C THR A 112 2.02 9.21 14.93
N GLU A 113 0.96 9.89 14.45
CA GLU A 113 1.09 10.89 13.39
C GLU A 113 1.88 12.14 13.83
N GLN A 114 2.03 12.36 15.15
CA GLN A 114 2.82 13.43 15.76
C GLN A 114 4.30 13.08 15.89
N ALA A 115 4.70 11.82 15.62
CA ALA A 115 6.10 11.43 15.67
C ALA A 115 6.95 12.26 14.70
N PRO A 116 8.21 12.55 15.03
CA PRO A 116 9.13 13.25 14.14
C PRO A 116 9.20 12.57 12.77
N ARG A 117 9.26 13.37 11.72
CA ARG A 117 9.37 12.90 10.32
C ARG A 117 10.81 13.08 9.86
N GLU A 118 11.62 12.05 10.07
CA GLU A 118 13.07 12.06 9.83
C GLU A 118 13.48 10.84 8.97
N PRO A 119 13.12 10.84 7.68
CA PRO A 119 13.37 9.70 6.80
C PRO A 119 14.87 9.45 6.64
N ILE A 120 15.27 8.18 6.69
CA ILE A 120 16.67 7.75 6.60
C ILE A 120 17.07 7.18 5.24
N ASN A 121 16.19 7.24 4.27
CA ASN A 121 16.43 6.79 2.90
C ASN A 121 15.73 7.69 1.87
N PRO A 122 16.20 7.71 0.61
CA PRO A 122 15.63 8.57 -0.43
C PRO A 122 14.15 8.29 -0.75
N TYR A 123 13.67 7.05 -0.61
CA TYR A 123 12.25 6.74 -0.75
C TYR A 123 11.41 7.49 0.28
N GLY A 124 11.73 7.33 1.57
CA GLY A 124 11.03 8.05 2.65
C GLY A 124 11.13 9.56 2.50
N ALA A 125 12.32 10.08 2.13
CA ALA A 125 12.52 11.50 1.87
C ALA A 125 11.64 12.01 0.72
N SER A 126 11.49 11.24 -0.36
CA SER A 126 10.62 11.60 -1.49
C SER A 126 9.14 11.66 -1.10
N LYS A 127 8.68 10.73 -0.26
CA LYS A 127 7.31 10.72 0.27
C LYS A 127 7.05 11.90 1.19
N LEU A 128 7.97 12.20 2.10
CA LEU A 128 7.87 13.35 3.00
C LEU A 128 7.88 14.68 2.23
N PHE A 129 8.74 14.79 1.21
CA PHE A 129 8.78 15.99 0.37
C PHE A 129 7.41 16.28 -0.25
N PHE A 130 6.76 15.25 -0.79
CA PHE A 130 5.45 15.43 -1.42
C PHE A 130 4.34 15.72 -0.41
N GLU A 131 4.38 15.16 0.81
CA GLU A 131 3.49 15.56 1.91
C GLU A 131 3.64 17.06 2.23
N ASN A 132 4.87 17.55 2.34
CA ASN A 132 5.14 18.98 2.61
C ASN A 132 4.65 19.87 1.46
N ALA A 133 4.77 19.41 0.20
CA ALA A 133 4.19 20.10 -0.95
C ALA A 133 2.66 20.17 -0.82
N LEU A 134 1.98 19.07 -0.52
CA LEU A 134 0.53 19.05 -0.32
C LEU A 134 0.09 20.01 0.81
N GLU A 135 0.81 20.08 1.92
CA GLU A 135 0.55 21.03 3.00
C GLU A 135 0.73 22.50 2.53
N ALA A 136 1.77 22.79 1.74
CA ALA A 136 2.00 24.12 1.20
C ALA A 136 0.92 24.54 0.18
N TYR A 137 0.56 23.63 -0.72
CA TYR A 137 -0.49 23.85 -1.72
C TYR A 137 -1.88 23.98 -1.10
N SER A 138 -2.10 23.28 -0.01
CA SER A 138 -3.32 23.43 0.80
C SER A 138 -3.46 24.86 1.29
N ARG A 139 -2.42 25.40 1.92
CA ARG A 139 -2.42 26.78 2.45
C ARG A 139 -2.50 27.84 1.36
N ALA A 140 -1.81 27.63 0.23
CA ALA A 140 -1.68 28.64 -0.81
C ALA A 140 -2.85 28.65 -1.80
N TYR A 141 -3.41 27.46 -2.11
CA TYR A 141 -4.34 27.29 -3.22
C TYR A 141 -5.65 26.61 -2.84
N GLY A 142 -5.89 26.36 -1.55
CA GLY A 142 -7.11 25.70 -1.09
C GLY A 142 -7.22 24.24 -1.51
N LEU A 143 -6.07 23.56 -1.77
CA LEU A 143 -6.06 22.13 -2.02
C LEU A 143 -6.48 21.38 -0.75
N ARG A 144 -7.30 20.38 -0.90
CA ARG A 144 -7.68 19.46 0.19
C ARG A 144 -7.04 18.11 -0.06
N SER A 145 -6.24 17.62 0.90
CA SER A 145 -5.49 16.39 0.69
C SER A 145 -5.51 15.46 1.90
N VAL A 146 -5.42 14.16 1.63
CA VAL A 146 -5.19 13.14 2.64
C VAL A 146 -3.98 12.31 2.24
N SER A 147 -2.94 12.33 3.08
CA SER A 147 -1.77 11.49 2.95
C SER A 147 -1.94 10.25 3.82
N LEU A 148 -1.97 9.07 3.21
CA LEU A 148 -2.15 7.80 3.90
C LEU A 148 -0.79 7.13 4.08
N ARG A 149 -0.27 7.14 5.33
CA ARG A 149 1.02 6.55 5.72
C ARG A 149 0.80 5.11 6.13
N TYR A 150 0.85 4.18 5.20
CA TYR A 150 0.72 2.76 5.54
C TYR A 150 2.06 2.07 5.72
N PHE A 151 2.01 0.96 6.42
CA PHE A 151 3.16 0.13 6.78
C PHE A 151 3.38 -0.93 5.71
N ASN A 152 3.14 -2.20 5.98
CA ASN A 152 3.36 -3.23 4.97
C ASN A 152 2.00 -3.70 4.43
N ALA A 153 1.72 -3.34 3.18
CA ALA A 153 0.57 -3.88 2.48
C ALA A 153 0.74 -5.40 2.30
N ALA A 154 -0.31 -6.16 2.54
CA ALA A 154 -0.27 -7.61 2.45
C ALA A 154 -1.63 -8.17 2.01
N GLY A 155 -1.62 -9.39 1.49
CA GLY A 155 -2.84 -10.09 1.09
C GLY A 155 -3.21 -9.87 -0.37
N ALA A 156 -4.36 -10.43 -0.73
CA ALA A 156 -4.92 -10.41 -2.07
C ALA A 156 -6.40 -10.04 -2.04
N ASP A 157 -6.99 -9.73 -3.19
CA ASP A 157 -8.43 -9.55 -3.32
C ASP A 157 -9.17 -10.86 -3.00
N GLU A 158 -10.29 -10.78 -2.27
CA GLU A 158 -11.07 -11.96 -1.85
C GLU A 158 -11.60 -12.81 -3.01
N SER A 159 -11.75 -12.21 -4.20
CA SER A 159 -12.14 -12.95 -5.40
C SER A 159 -11.04 -13.86 -5.96
N GLY A 160 -9.80 -13.72 -5.48
CA GLY A 160 -8.64 -14.42 -6.02
C GLY A 160 -8.16 -13.95 -7.40
N GLU A 161 -8.83 -12.98 -8.01
CA GLU A 161 -8.49 -12.51 -9.37
C GLU A 161 -7.33 -11.51 -9.38
N ILE A 162 -7.07 -10.87 -8.24
CA ILE A 162 -6.03 -9.84 -8.11
C ILE A 162 -5.23 -10.13 -6.84
N GLY A 163 -3.93 -10.28 -7.00
CA GLY A 163 -2.96 -10.43 -5.91
C GLY A 163 -1.81 -9.47 -6.06
N GLU A 164 -0.83 -9.64 -5.22
CA GLU A 164 0.46 -8.98 -5.32
C GLU A 164 1.25 -9.58 -6.49
N LEU A 165 1.81 -8.72 -7.33
CA LEU A 165 2.60 -9.13 -8.48
C LEU A 165 3.75 -8.14 -8.69
N HIS A 166 4.97 -8.58 -8.41
CA HIS A 166 6.20 -7.83 -8.58
C HIS A 166 7.23 -8.65 -9.38
N ASP A 167 8.07 -7.95 -10.13
CA ASP A 167 9.21 -8.54 -10.82
C ASP A 167 10.40 -7.56 -10.75
N PRO A 168 11.42 -7.85 -9.93
CA PRO A 168 11.54 -9.00 -9.01
C PRO A 168 10.63 -8.85 -7.76
N GLU A 169 10.19 -9.99 -7.20
CA GLU A 169 9.49 -10.01 -5.91
C GLU A 169 10.46 -9.79 -4.74
N THR A 170 10.12 -8.90 -3.83
CA THR A 170 10.96 -8.54 -2.68
C THR A 170 10.22 -8.55 -1.33
N HIS A 171 8.91 -8.74 -1.34
CA HIS A 171 8.11 -8.71 -0.12
C HIS A 171 8.11 -10.07 0.60
N LEU A 172 8.14 -10.01 1.94
CA LEU A 172 8.34 -11.18 2.79
C LEU A 172 7.29 -12.27 2.58
N ILE A 173 6.00 -11.93 2.53
CA ILE A 173 4.92 -12.93 2.47
C ILE A 173 4.94 -13.71 1.16
N PRO A 174 5.00 -13.09 -0.03
CA PRO A 174 5.15 -13.81 -1.29
C PRO A 174 6.43 -14.66 -1.35
N LEU A 175 7.56 -14.14 -0.86
CA LEU A 175 8.82 -14.90 -0.83
C LEU A 175 8.75 -16.10 0.11
N ALA A 176 8.11 -15.97 1.28
CA ALA A 176 7.92 -17.07 2.22
C ALA A 176 6.98 -18.15 1.65
N LEU A 177 5.90 -17.73 0.96
CA LEU A 177 5.00 -18.65 0.24
C LEU A 177 5.76 -19.40 -0.86
N ALA A 178 6.54 -18.71 -1.67
CA ALA A 178 7.38 -19.33 -2.70
C ALA A 178 8.39 -20.32 -2.09
N ALA A 179 9.02 -19.97 -0.97
CA ALA A 179 9.99 -20.83 -0.27
C ALA A 179 9.34 -22.07 0.39
N SER A 180 8.02 -22.09 0.58
CA SER A 180 7.27 -23.26 1.07
C SER A 180 6.96 -24.27 -0.05
N THR A 181 7.14 -23.92 -1.32
CA THR A 181 6.92 -24.84 -2.44
C THR A 181 8.11 -25.80 -2.63
N ALA A 182 7.89 -26.95 -3.28
CA ALA A 182 8.91 -27.97 -3.48
C ALA A 182 10.14 -27.45 -4.23
N ASN A 183 9.92 -26.61 -5.24
CA ASN A 183 10.96 -26.04 -6.11
C ASN A 183 11.29 -24.57 -5.78
N GLY A 184 10.72 -24.00 -4.69
CA GLY A 184 10.97 -22.62 -4.29
C GLY A 184 12.42 -22.39 -3.86
N ARG A 185 12.90 -21.18 -4.04
CA ARG A 185 14.20 -20.75 -3.51
C ARG A 185 14.11 -20.58 -2.00
N GLU A 186 15.23 -20.72 -1.30
CA GLU A 186 15.29 -20.44 0.13
C GLU A 186 15.06 -18.94 0.40
N LEU A 187 14.27 -18.66 1.43
CA LEU A 187 14.05 -17.29 1.91
C LEU A 187 15.31 -16.81 2.63
N GLN A 188 15.87 -15.70 2.17
CA GLN A 188 16.98 -15.04 2.86
C GLN A 188 16.41 -14.14 3.96
N ILE A 189 16.82 -14.37 5.20
CA ILE A 189 16.47 -13.54 6.35
C ILE A 189 17.67 -12.66 6.67
N HIS A 190 17.52 -11.35 6.46
CA HIS A 190 18.58 -10.36 6.70
C HIS A 190 18.55 -9.86 8.13
N GLY A 191 19.54 -10.27 8.92
CA GLY A 191 19.71 -9.91 10.32
C GLY A 191 18.95 -10.82 11.29
N SER A 192 19.67 -11.25 12.33
CA SER A 192 19.17 -12.08 13.42
C SER A 192 19.57 -11.53 14.80
N ASP A 193 20.01 -10.28 14.84
CA ASP A 193 20.59 -9.59 15.98
C ASP A 193 19.84 -8.30 16.34
N TYR A 194 18.60 -8.16 15.85
CA TYR A 194 17.75 -7.03 16.24
C TYR A 194 17.32 -7.15 17.72
N PRO A 195 17.11 -6.02 18.44
CA PRO A 195 16.65 -6.02 19.82
C PRO A 195 15.15 -6.36 19.92
N THR A 196 14.77 -7.54 19.43
CA THR A 196 13.41 -8.09 19.38
C THR A 196 13.41 -9.45 20.08
N ALA A 197 12.24 -10.00 20.38
CA ALA A 197 12.12 -11.26 21.12
C ALA A 197 12.78 -12.46 20.41
N ASP A 198 12.81 -12.48 19.08
CA ASP A 198 13.36 -13.58 18.29
C ASP A 198 14.57 -13.15 17.42
N GLY A 199 15.08 -11.93 17.63
CA GLY A 199 16.23 -11.37 16.92
C GLY A 199 15.91 -10.90 15.50
N THR A 200 14.68 -11.07 14.99
CA THR A 200 14.30 -10.62 13.64
C THR A 200 13.50 -9.32 13.69
N CYS A 201 13.45 -8.58 12.58
CA CYS A 201 12.71 -7.33 12.56
C CYS A 201 11.19 -7.54 12.63
N VAL A 202 10.51 -6.56 13.25
CA VAL A 202 9.05 -6.57 13.48
C VAL A 202 8.38 -5.57 12.57
N ARG A 203 7.27 -5.94 11.93
CA ARG A 203 6.50 -5.11 11.00
C ARG A 203 5.00 -5.22 11.28
N ASP A 204 4.27 -4.13 11.01
CA ASP A 204 2.80 -4.16 10.93
C ASP A 204 2.37 -4.47 9.50
N TYR A 205 1.52 -5.47 9.34
CA TYR A 205 0.95 -5.90 8.06
C TYR A 205 -0.53 -5.54 8.00
N ILE A 206 -0.91 -4.74 7.01
CA ILE A 206 -2.30 -4.34 6.79
C ILE A 206 -2.82 -4.95 5.48
N HIS A 207 -4.03 -5.50 5.53
CA HIS A 207 -4.60 -6.14 4.36
C HIS A 207 -4.94 -5.13 3.27
N VAL A 208 -4.69 -5.47 1.99
CA VAL A 208 -4.92 -4.57 0.84
C VAL A 208 -6.39 -4.13 0.68
N ASN A 209 -7.36 -4.93 1.15
CA ASN A 209 -8.77 -4.53 1.17
C ASN A 209 -9.02 -3.43 2.22
N ASP A 210 -8.41 -3.53 3.41
CA ASP A 210 -8.53 -2.49 4.45
C ASP A 210 -7.87 -1.19 3.99
N LEU A 211 -6.72 -1.29 3.27
CA LEU A 211 -6.10 -0.14 2.62
C LEU A 211 -7.03 0.46 1.55
N ALA A 212 -7.67 -0.38 0.74
CA ALA A 212 -8.59 0.08 -0.29
C ALA A 212 -9.78 0.84 0.33
N ASP A 213 -10.36 0.30 1.40
CA ASP A 213 -11.45 0.96 2.13
C ASP A 213 -11.01 2.28 2.77
N ALA A 214 -9.78 2.32 3.32
CA ALA A 214 -9.23 3.56 3.88
C ALA A 214 -9.08 4.66 2.82
N HIS A 215 -8.64 4.33 1.61
CA HIS A 215 -8.54 5.29 0.51
C HIS A 215 -9.92 5.79 0.03
N VAL A 216 -10.92 4.90 -0.05
CA VAL A 216 -12.31 5.31 -0.35
C VAL A 216 -12.81 6.28 0.71
N ARG A 217 -12.61 5.97 1.99
CA ARG A 217 -12.98 6.85 3.10
C ARG A 217 -12.24 8.19 3.06
N ALA A 218 -10.95 8.20 2.67
CA ALA A 218 -10.19 9.42 2.49
C ALA A 218 -10.83 10.33 1.43
N LEU A 219 -11.27 9.77 0.31
CA LEU A 219 -11.98 10.51 -0.73
C LEU A 219 -13.32 11.05 -0.20
N GLN A 220 -14.13 10.22 0.44
CA GLN A 220 -15.39 10.62 1.06
C GLN A 220 -15.21 11.73 2.09
N TYR A 221 -14.14 11.66 2.91
CA TYR A 221 -13.80 12.73 3.85
C TYR A 221 -13.57 14.06 3.12
N LEU A 222 -12.81 14.06 2.01
CA LEU A 222 -12.55 15.25 1.22
C LEU A 222 -13.83 15.82 0.56
N GLU A 223 -14.81 14.99 0.26
CA GLU A 223 -16.10 15.41 -0.31
C GLU A 223 -17.00 16.10 0.71
N THR A 224 -16.93 15.72 1.99
CA THR A 224 -17.75 16.33 3.04
C THR A 224 -17.24 17.70 3.49
N ARG A 225 -16.01 18.08 3.11
CA ARG A 225 -15.44 19.39 3.43
C ARG A 225 -15.99 20.44 2.48
N ARG A 226 -16.62 21.47 3.04
CA ARG A 226 -17.15 22.61 2.27
C ARG A 226 -16.01 23.42 1.68
N GLU A 227 -16.27 24.04 0.53
CA GLU A 227 -15.30 24.89 -0.17
C GLU A 227 -14.87 26.14 0.62
N GLU A 228 -15.67 26.55 1.60
CA GLU A 228 -15.43 27.71 2.45
C GLU A 228 -14.30 27.53 3.48
N ASN A 229 -13.81 26.32 3.67
CA ASN A 229 -12.67 26.08 4.55
C ASN A 229 -11.37 26.21 3.77
N GLU A 230 -10.52 27.09 4.22
CA GLU A 230 -9.09 27.13 3.89
C GLU A 230 -8.55 25.71 3.74
N GLY A 231 -7.69 25.47 2.77
CA GLY A 231 -7.21 24.15 2.41
C GLY A 231 -6.86 23.27 3.61
N ASP A 232 -7.25 22.02 3.53
CA ASP A 232 -7.04 21.02 4.59
C ASP A 232 -6.09 19.92 4.11
N SER A 233 -4.99 19.73 4.83
CA SER A 233 -4.03 18.66 4.55
C SER A 233 -3.90 17.76 5.76
N LEU A 234 -4.42 16.53 5.64
CA LEU A 234 -4.44 15.54 6.72
C LEU A 234 -3.46 14.40 6.40
N ALA A 235 -2.64 14.01 7.38
CA ALA A 235 -1.85 12.79 7.30
C ALA A 235 -2.34 11.77 8.33
N VAL A 236 -2.51 10.51 7.93
CA VAL A 236 -3.08 9.43 8.74
C VAL A 236 -2.26 8.17 8.61
N ASN A 237 -1.93 7.55 9.75
CA ASN A 237 -1.29 6.24 9.79
C ASN A 237 -2.31 5.12 9.52
N LEU A 238 -1.95 4.19 8.65
CA LEU A 238 -2.73 3.00 8.35
C LEU A 238 -1.96 1.74 8.72
N GLY A 239 -2.40 1.05 9.74
CA GLY A 239 -1.86 -0.22 10.20
C GLY A 239 -2.83 -0.90 11.15
N THR A 240 -2.50 -2.12 11.56
CA THR A 240 -3.31 -2.91 12.50
C THR A 240 -3.06 -2.48 13.96
N GLY A 241 -1.94 -1.80 14.21
CA GLY A 241 -1.46 -1.46 15.55
C GLY A 241 -0.79 -2.64 16.25
N ARG A 242 -0.47 -3.70 15.51
CA ARG A 242 0.22 -4.89 16.01
C ARG A 242 1.39 -5.23 15.09
N GLY A 243 2.57 -5.39 15.68
CA GLY A 243 3.76 -5.84 14.97
C GLY A 243 3.88 -7.36 14.96
N HIS A 244 4.48 -7.88 13.89
CA HIS A 244 4.82 -9.30 13.73
C HIS A 244 6.26 -9.42 13.27
N SER A 245 6.98 -10.37 13.87
CA SER A 245 8.36 -10.67 13.51
C SER A 245 8.42 -11.45 12.18
N ILE A 246 9.59 -11.49 11.56
CA ILE A 246 9.79 -12.31 10.35
C ILE A 246 9.55 -13.79 10.66
N LEU A 247 10.01 -14.29 11.82
CA LEU A 247 9.81 -15.69 12.19
C LEU A 247 8.34 -16.01 12.47
N GLU A 248 7.56 -15.09 13.06
CA GLU A 248 6.11 -15.26 13.22
C GLU A 248 5.39 -15.36 11.86
N VAL A 249 5.77 -14.52 10.90
CA VAL A 249 5.22 -14.58 9.53
C VAL A 249 5.56 -15.91 8.86
N ILE A 250 6.81 -16.37 8.97
CA ILE A 250 7.25 -17.67 8.43
C ILE A 250 6.48 -18.83 9.05
N GLN A 251 6.28 -18.80 10.38
CA GLN A 251 5.50 -19.82 11.08
C GLN A 251 4.04 -19.82 10.63
N ALA A 252 3.45 -18.65 10.43
CA ALA A 252 2.09 -18.52 9.93
C ALA A 252 1.95 -19.06 8.49
N VAL A 253 2.93 -18.78 7.61
CA VAL A 253 2.97 -19.37 6.25
C VAL A 253 3.09 -20.89 6.31
N ALA A 254 3.97 -21.42 7.15
CA ALA A 254 4.12 -22.88 7.33
C ALA A 254 2.82 -23.53 7.80
N THR A 255 2.13 -22.89 8.74
CA THR A 255 0.83 -23.36 9.25
C THR A 255 -0.25 -23.34 8.17
N ALA A 256 -0.35 -22.25 7.41
CA ALA A 256 -1.35 -22.07 6.37
C ALA A 256 -1.15 -23.03 5.17
N THR A 257 0.11 -23.28 4.79
CA THR A 257 0.44 -24.13 3.65
C THR A 257 0.59 -25.60 4.00
N GLY A 258 0.69 -25.94 5.29
CA GLY A 258 1.04 -27.28 5.76
C GLY A 258 2.45 -27.72 5.37
N ARG A 259 3.33 -26.79 4.98
CA ARG A 259 4.68 -27.06 4.45
C ARG A 259 5.72 -26.19 5.16
N PRO A 260 6.92 -26.72 5.44
CA PRO A 260 8.00 -25.92 6.01
C PRO A 260 8.47 -24.85 5.01
N VAL A 261 8.77 -23.65 5.51
CA VAL A 261 9.41 -22.58 4.72
C VAL A 261 10.91 -22.76 4.80
N ARG A 262 11.55 -23.04 3.66
CA ARG A 262 13.02 -23.16 3.58
C ARG A 262 13.65 -21.78 3.72
N ARG A 263 14.61 -21.63 4.64
CA ARG A 263 15.20 -20.34 4.96
C ARG A 263 16.69 -20.43 5.31
N VAL A 264 17.40 -19.36 5.03
CA VAL A 264 18.79 -19.14 5.45
C VAL A 264 18.85 -17.83 6.22
N MET A 265 19.54 -17.87 7.36
CA MET A 265 19.76 -16.68 8.20
C MET A 265 21.10 -16.05 7.79
N ASP A 266 21.04 -14.77 7.39
CA ASP A 266 22.24 -13.96 7.17
C ASP A 266 22.54 -13.11 8.41
N ARG A 267 23.80 -13.10 8.85
CA ARG A 267 24.23 -12.34 10.04
C ARG A 267 24.48 -10.85 9.79
N GLY A 268 24.24 -10.34 8.57
CA GLY A 268 24.77 -9.06 8.10
C GLY A 268 23.79 -7.97 7.69
N GLY A 269 22.56 -7.94 8.14
CA GLY A 269 21.55 -7.00 7.65
C GLY A 269 21.58 -5.61 8.28
N ARG A 270 22.39 -4.67 7.81
CA ARG A 270 22.36 -3.24 8.23
C ARG A 270 21.24 -2.40 7.59
N ALA A 271 20.40 -2.95 6.74
CA ALA A 271 19.51 -2.17 5.86
C ALA A 271 18.06 -2.02 6.35
N LEU A 272 17.62 -2.75 7.36
CA LEU A 272 16.22 -2.75 7.80
C LEU A 272 16.10 -2.23 9.24
N LEU A 273 15.10 -1.36 9.45
CA LEU A 273 14.77 -0.86 10.79
C LEU A 273 14.11 -1.97 11.63
N PRO A 274 14.43 -2.09 12.93
CA PRO A 274 13.97 -3.20 13.76
C PRO A 274 12.46 -3.20 14.04
N PHE A 275 11.83 -2.03 14.12
CA PHE A 275 10.43 -1.89 14.53
C PHE A 275 9.67 -0.87 13.71
N TRP A 276 8.42 -1.24 13.29
CA TRP A 276 7.51 -0.31 12.64
C TRP A 276 6.04 -0.74 12.82
N TRP A 277 5.28 -0.07 13.71
CA TRP A 277 3.81 -0.17 13.78
C TRP A 277 3.14 1.08 14.38
N PRO A 278 1.91 1.44 13.96
CA PRO A 278 1.18 2.65 14.39
C PRO A 278 0.28 2.45 15.61
N ILE A 279 -0.21 3.56 16.17
CA ILE A 279 -1.37 3.57 17.08
C ILE A 279 -2.66 3.81 16.28
N ARG A 280 -3.68 2.96 16.48
CA ARG A 280 -5.00 3.04 15.81
C ARG A 280 -5.86 4.27 16.13
N ARG A 281 -5.41 5.24 16.93
CA ARG A 281 -6.29 6.24 17.55
C ARG A 281 -7.00 7.19 16.58
N LYS A 282 -6.40 7.64 15.48
CA LYS A 282 -6.97 8.69 14.63
C LYS A 282 -8.04 8.23 13.65
N LEU A 283 -7.99 7.01 13.15
CA LEU A 283 -9.05 6.50 12.27
C LEU A 283 -10.44 6.60 12.88
N ARG A 284 -10.60 6.38 14.21
CA ARG A 284 -11.90 6.57 14.90
C ARG A 284 -12.29 8.04 15.04
N ALA A 285 -11.35 8.94 15.32
CA ALA A 285 -11.66 10.35 15.58
C ALA A 285 -11.99 11.14 14.29
N CYS A 286 -11.30 10.84 13.18
CA CYS A 286 -11.52 11.53 11.90
C CYS A 286 -12.74 10.99 11.12
N TRP A 287 -13.13 9.72 11.34
CA TRP A 287 -14.16 9.04 10.54
C TRP A 287 -15.50 8.86 11.29
N GLY A 288 -15.58 9.23 12.55
CA GLY A 288 -16.79 9.10 13.39
C GLY A 288 -17.96 10.02 13.05
N GLY A 289 -17.85 10.86 12.01
CA GLY A 289 -18.83 11.90 11.68
C GLY A 289 -19.49 11.81 10.31
N VAL A 290 -19.14 10.86 9.46
CA VAL A 290 -19.78 10.75 8.13
C VAL A 290 -21.06 9.92 8.25
N GLY A 291 -22.17 10.58 8.57
CA GLY A 291 -23.49 10.00 8.46
C GLY A 291 -23.77 9.60 7.01
N ARG A 292 -24.34 8.43 6.81
CA ARG A 292 -24.93 8.02 5.52
C ARG A 292 -25.88 9.11 5.04
N PRO A 293 -25.97 9.40 3.72
CA PRO A 293 -27.01 10.28 3.20
C PRO A 293 -28.37 9.76 3.64
N ALA A 294 -29.19 10.68 4.14
CA ALA A 294 -30.50 10.38 4.70
C ALA A 294 -31.40 9.72 3.64
N GLN A 295 -31.59 8.42 3.72
CA GLN A 295 -32.83 7.79 3.29
C GLN A 295 -33.74 7.69 4.50
N SER A 296 -34.91 8.32 4.36
CA SER A 296 -35.99 8.38 5.33
C SER A 296 -36.43 6.98 5.74
N SER A 297 -36.34 6.66 6.98
CA SER A 297 -37.37 6.08 7.86
C SER A 297 -36.74 5.23 8.97
N ARG A 298 -37.08 5.65 10.19
CA ARG A 298 -37.13 4.87 11.45
C ARG A 298 -36.42 3.50 11.42
N HIS A 299 -35.25 3.40 12.11
CA HIS A 299 -35.03 2.38 13.15
C HIS A 299 -33.66 2.60 13.82
N ARG A 300 -33.70 2.59 15.15
CA ARG A 300 -32.65 2.28 16.16
C ARG A 300 -31.20 2.56 15.82
N ARG A 301 -30.59 3.37 16.68
CA ARG A 301 -29.17 3.45 16.92
C ARG A 301 -28.65 2.03 17.27
N GLU A 302 -28.11 1.33 16.33
CA GLU A 302 -27.18 0.23 16.59
C GLU A 302 -25.77 0.80 16.53
N ARG A 303 -25.13 0.83 17.69
CA ARG A 303 -23.68 0.89 17.82
C ARG A 303 -23.14 -0.32 17.09
N VAL A 304 -22.46 -0.14 15.99
CA VAL A 304 -21.54 -1.14 15.48
C VAL A 304 -20.29 -1.04 16.35
N GLU A 305 -20.36 -1.64 17.53
CA GLU A 305 -19.18 -2.11 18.24
C GLU A 305 -18.68 -3.31 17.44
N LEU A 306 -17.57 -3.12 16.75
CA LEU A 306 -16.75 -4.26 16.36
C LEU A 306 -16.13 -4.80 17.65
N ASP A 307 -16.87 -5.64 18.34
CA ASP A 307 -16.33 -6.49 19.39
C ASP A 307 -15.23 -7.33 18.76
N ALA A 308 -14.01 -7.00 19.15
CA ALA A 308 -12.88 -7.88 18.99
C ALA A 308 -13.09 -9.02 19.98
N GLU A 309 -13.85 -10.05 19.61
CA GLU A 309 -13.71 -11.34 20.24
C GLU A 309 -12.26 -11.77 20.06
N THR A 310 -11.55 -11.71 21.17
CA THR A 310 -10.19 -12.21 21.35
C THR A 310 -10.20 -13.74 21.29
N ASN A 311 -10.16 -14.26 20.07
CA ASN A 311 -9.57 -15.58 19.88
C ASN A 311 -8.07 -15.41 19.72
N GLU A 312 -7.30 -16.04 20.59
CA GLU A 312 -5.85 -15.97 20.78
C GLU A 312 -4.99 -16.46 19.60
N CYS A 313 -5.46 -16.35 18.37
CA CYS A 313 -4.65 -16.56 17.17
C CYS A 313 -4.36 -15.21 16.51
N GLY A 314 -3.09 -14.79 16.61
CA GLY A 314 -2.62 -13.46 16.23
C GLY A 314 -2.95 -13.01 14.81
N GLY A 315 -2.93 -11.69 14.58
CA GLY A 315 -3.32 -11.02 13.33
C GLY A 315 -2.66 -11.53 12.04
N VAL A 316 -1.45 -12.14 12.12
CA VAL A 316 -0.81 -12.82 10.97
C VAL A 316 -1.61 -14.06 10.58
N SER A 317 -2.13 -14.82 11.54
CA SER A 317 -2.99 -15.98 11.25
C SER A 317 -4.25 -15.58 10.49
N ARG A 318 -4.84 -14.41 10.78
CA ARG A 318 -6.01 -13.91 10.02
C ARG A 318 -5.65 -13.52 8.59
N ILE A 319 -4.53 -12.84 8.38
CA ILE A 319 -4.08 -12.44 7.04
C ILE A 319 -3.77 -13.69 6.20
N LEU A 320 -3.06 -14.65 6.76
CA LEU A 320 -2.70 -15.89 6.07
C LEU A 320 -3.88 -16.86 5.95
N TRP A 321 -4.84 -16.86 6.88
CA TRP A 321 -6.06 -17.63 6.76
C TRP A 321 -6.93 -17.14 5.59
N ARG A 322 -7.03 -15.82 5.37
CA ARG A 322 -7.68 -15.27 4.17
C ARG A 322 -6.94 -15.66 2.88
N LEU A 323 -5.62 -15.69 2.90
CA LEU A 323 -4.83 -16.19 1.77
C LEU A 323 -5.03 -17.71 1.54
N SER A 324 -5.16 -18.47 2.61
CA SER A 324 -5.43 -19.91 2.58
C SER A 324 -6.83 -20.24 2.03
N LEU A 325 -7.86 -19.48 2.39
CA LEU A 325 -9.20 -19.63 1.79
C LEU A 325 -9.21 -19.36 0.29
N VAL A 326 -8.51 -18.32 -0.14
CA VAL A 326 -8.35 -18.03 -1.57
C VAL A 326 -7.62 -19.18 -2.28
N GLY A 327 -6.65 -19.82 -1.62
CA GLY A 327 -5.94 -21.00 -2.15
C GLY A 327 -6.75 -22.31 -2.10
N GLN A 328 -7.78 -22.41 -1.24
CA GLN A 328 -8.64 -23.59 -1.14
C GLN A 328 -9.87 -23.53 -2.04
N GLU A 329 -10.38 -22.35 -2.36
CA GLU A 329 -11.46 -22.15 -3.34
C GLU A 329 -10.96 -22.17 -4.80
N LEU A 330 -9.66 -22.01 -5.00
CA LEU A 330 -9.04 -22.22 -6.30
C LEU A 330 -8.60 -23.70 -6.37
N ASP A 331 -9.49 -24.54 -6.85
CA ASP A 331 -9.13 -25.77 -7.56
C ASP A 331 -8.31 -25.35 -8.81
N TYR A 332 -7.09 -24.87 -8.58
CA TYR A 332 -6.10 -24.77 -9.62
C TYR A 332 -5.81 -26.21 -10.01
N PRO A 333 -6.19 -26.64 -11.23
CA PRO A 333 -5.77 -27.94 -11.69
C PRO A 333 -4.24 -27.97 -11.53
N ALA A 334 -3.73 -29.07 -11.01
CA ALA A 334 -2.28 -29.25 -10.75
C ALA A 334 -1.40 -28.89 -11.96
N ASN A 335 -1.95 -28.81 -13.15
CA ASN A 335 -1.35 -28.35 -14.39
C ASN A 335 -1.16 -26.83 -14.52
N ALA A 336 -1.86 -25.99 -13.74
CA ALA A 336 -1.67 -24.54 -13.82
C ALA A 336 -0.37 -24.09 -13.11
N ILE A 337 0.07 -24.83 -12.08
CA ILE A 337 1.35 -24.58 -11.42
C ILE A 337 2.51 -25.07 -12.30
N HIS A 338 2.32 -26.12 -13.09
CA HIS A 338 3.32 -26.59 -14.08
C HIS A 338 3.46 -25.62 -15.26
N ASN A 339 2.38 -25.00 -15.72
CA ASN A 339 2.45 -24.00 -16.78
C ASN A 339 3.07 -22.67 -16.34
N SER A 340 2.98 -22.32 -15.06
CA SER A 340 3.68 -21.13 -14.51
C SER A 340 5.20 -21.33 -14.52
N GLY A 341 5.69 -22.55 -14.30
CA GLY A 341 7.12 -22.89 -14.40
C GLY A 341 7.64 -22.79 -15.83
N HIS A 342 6.89 -23.23 -16.81
CA HIS A 342 7.27 -23.15 -18.23
C HIS A 342 7.15 -21.75 -18.81
N LEU A 343 6.21 -20.92 -18.32
CA LEU A 343 6.13 -19.50 -18.67
C LEU A 343 7.30 -18.70 -18.08
N LEU A 344 7.80 -19.06 -16.90
CA LEU A 344 9.00 -18.46 -16.31
C LEU A 344 10.27 -18.79 -17.13
N GLU A 345 10.43 -20.00 -17.61
CA GLU A 345 11.61 -20.35 -18.43
C GLU A 345 11.58 -19.74 -19.84
N SER A 346 10.42 -19.61 -20.47
CA SER A 346 10.30 -18.99 -21.79
C SER A 346 10.35 -17.46 -21.77
N THR A 347 10.07 -16.83 -20.64
CA THR A 347 10.08 -15.37 -20.47
C THR A 347 11.45 -14.86 -20.02
N LEU A 348 12.22 -15.68 -19.29
CA LEU A 348 13.60 -15.34 -18.86
C LEU A 348 14.60 -15.19 -20.01
N SER A 349 14.28 -15.71 -21.21
CA SER A 349 15.15 -15.55 -22.38
C SER A 349 14.90 -14.27 -23.20
N LYS A 350 13.88 -13.47 -22.88
CA LYS A 350 13.47 -12.30 -23.70
C LYS A 350 13.22 -10.98 -22.97
N VAL A 351 13.41 -10.90 -21.65
CA VAL A 351 13.17 -9.65 -20.91
C VAL A 351 14.40 -9.27 -20.09
N SER A 352 15.37 -8.71 -20.78
CA SER A 352 16.33 -7.80 -20.16
C SER A 352 15.75 -6.38 -20.22
N ARG A 353 15.53 -5.78 -19.06
CA ARG A 353 15.14 -4.37 -18.82
C ARG A 353 13.64 -4.08 -18.72
N GLY A 354 13.20 -3.89 -17.50
CA GLY A 354 11.98 -3.21 -17.14
C GLY A 354 11.82 -3.18 -15.63
N VAL A 355 12.19 -2.07 -15.04
CA VAL A 355 12.31 -1.80 -13.60
C VAL A 355 10.99 -1.31 -13.04
N TRP A 356 10.68 -1.70 -11.83
CA TRP A 356 9.54 -1.23 -10.99
C TRP A 356 9.81 0.07 -10.27
#